data_b6d95d7061c1227979322ab352858ce1
#
_entry.id   b6d95d7061c1227979322ab352858ce1
#
_cell.length_a   1.000
_cell.length_b   1.000
_cell.length_c   1.000
_cell.angle_alpha   90.00
_cell.angle_beta   90.00
_cell.angle_gamma   90.00
#
_symmetry.space_group_name_H-M   'P 1'
#
loop_
_entity.id
_entity.type
_entity.pdbx_description
1 polymer ?
#
loop_
_entity_poly.entity_id
_entity_poly.type
_entity_poly.pdbx_seq_one_letter_code
_entity_poly.pdbx_strand_id
1 'polypeptide(L)'
;MKLLIDKLEAERTLTAEEFARLIGQHRLADLDYLLAKSRRLTESVFGGGVYTRGLIEFTNYCRCNCYYCGLRCENKNVERYRLSEEQIMKCCAAGYDLDFRTFVLQGGEDSWYTDDRVTELVRRIRAAYPDCAITLSIGERSREA
;
A
#
# COMPACT_ATOMS: atom_id res chain seq x y z
N MET A 1 25.95 -20.22 4.58
CA MET A 1 24.84 -19.31 4.30
C MET A 1 23.63 -20.06 3.74
N LYS A 2 23.78 -20.92 2.75
CA LYS A 2 22.67 -21.70 2.15
C LYS A 2 21.78 -22.42 3.17
N LEU A 3 22.37 -23.06 4.20
CA LEU A 3 21.59 -23.73 5.26
C LEU A 3 20.65 -22.78 6.03
N LEU A 4 21.02 -21.50 6.23
CA LEU A 4 20.13 -20.50 6.84
C LEU A 4 18.98 -20.13 5.92
N ILE A 5 19.25 -20.04 4.61
CA ILE A 5 18.24 -19.78 3.60
C ILE A 5 17.25 -20.95 3.51
N ASP A 6 17.76 -22.19 3.55
CA ASP A 6 16.93 -23.39 3.55
C ASP A 6 16.07 -23.50 4.80
N LYS A 7 16.65 -23.15 5.96
CA LYS A 7 15.91 -23.08 7.22
C LYS A 7 14.81 -22.03 7.17
N LEU A 8 15.12 -20.82 6.66
CA LEU A 8 14.13 -19.75 6.52
C LEU A 8 12.97 -20.15 5.61
N GLU A 9 13.24 -20.85 4.52
CA GLU A 9 12.19 -21.37 3.63
C GLU A 9 11.31 -22.40 4.34
N ALA A 10 11.90 -23.34 5.09
CA ALA A 10 11.19 -24.42 5.77
C ALA A 10 10.40 -23.96 7.01
N GLU A 11 11.05 -23.17 7.88
CA GLU A 11 10.50 -22.80 9.19
C GLU A 11 9.79 -21.44 9.17
N ARG A 12 9.94 -20.64 8.10
CA ARG A 12 9.39 -19.28 7.94
C ARG A 12 9.91 -18.28 8.96
N THR A 13 10.95 -18.62 9.70
CA THR A 13 11.58 -17.76 10.69
C THR A 13 13.04 -18.15 10.91
N LEU A 14 13.78 -17.22 11.51
CA LEU A 14 15.16 -17.41 11.99
C LEU A 14 15.28 -16.73 13.36
N THR A 15 16.30 -17.06 14.13
CA THR A 15 16.65 -16.28 15.32
C THR A 15 17.21 -14.90 14.92
N ALA A 16 17.27 -13.96 15.86
CA ALA A 16 17.85 -12.63 15.63
C ALA A 16 19.31 -12.71 15.16
N GLU A 17 20.10 -13.61 15.74
CA GLU A 17 21.50 -13.83 15.38
C GLU A 17 21.64 -14.45 13.99
N GLU A 18 20.74 -15.36 13.61
CA GLU A 18 20.70 -15.96 12.29
C GLU A 18 20.31 -14.92 11.22
N PHE A 19 19.33 -14.05 11.50
CA PHE A 19 18.99 -12.92 10.64
C PHE A 19 20.18 -11.96 10.49
N ALA A 20 20.83 -11.59 11.59
CA ALA A 20 22.00 -10.71 11.55
C ALA A 20 23.13 -11.29 10.68
N ARG A 21 23.37 -12.61 10.79
CA ARG A 21 24.34 -13.30 9.91
C ARG A 21 23.91 -13.32 8.46
N LEU A 22 22.65 -13.61 8.16
CA LEU A 22 22.13 -13.65 6.80
C LEU A 22 22.22 -12.28 6.14
N ILE A 23 21.89 -11.21 6.85
CA ILE A 23 21.90 -9.83 6.34
C ILE A 23 23.34 -9.31 6.22
N GLY A 24 24.19 -9.52 7.23
CA GLY A 24 25.51 -8.89 7.31
C GLY A 24 26.66 -9.68 6.66
N GLN A 25 26.49 -10.98 6.40
CA GLN A 25 27.60 -11.85 5.97
C GLN A 25 27.34 -12.63 4.69
N HIS A 26 26.26 -12.32 3.95
CA HIS A 26 25.98 -12.97 2.67
C HIS A 26 26.95 -12.52 1.57
N ARG A 27 27.20 -13.41 0.63
CA ARG A 27 27.93 -13.13 -0.62
C ARG A 27 26.94 -13.04 -1.79
N LEU A 28 27.37 -12.54 -2.93
CA LEU A 28 26.52 -12.49 -4.14
C LEU A 28 25.93 -13.85 -4.51
N ALA A 29 26.72 -14.92 -4.45
CA ALA A 29 26.22 -16.28 -4.72
C ALA A 29 25.15 -16.77 -3.71
N ASP A 30 25.19 -16.29 -2.48
CA ASP A 30 24.14 -16.57 -1.49
C ASP A 30 22.87 -15.77 -1.78
N LEU A 31 23.02 -14.55 -2.28
CA LEU A 31 21.91 -13.71 -2.71
C LEU A 31 21.19 -14.31 -3.93
N ASP A 32 21.92 -14.78 -4.94
CA ASP A 32 21.33 -15.45 -6.09
C ASP A 32 20.53 -16.69 -5.67
N TYR A 33 21.06 -17.47 -4.72
CA TYR A 33 20.37 -18.64 -4.18
C TYR A 33 19.09 -18.26 -3.44
N LEU A 34 19.14 -17.22 -2.59
CA LEU A 34 17.98 -16.67 -1.88
C LEU A 34 16.91 -16.18 -2.84
N LEU A 35 17.31 -15.38 -3.84
CA LEU A 35 16.40 -14.83 -4.84
C LEU A 35 15.72 -15.92 -5.67
N ALA A 36 16.46 -16.96 -6.07
CA ALA A 36 15.89 -18.08 -6.80
C ALA A 36 14.85 -18.86 -5.98
N LYS A 37 15.06 -19.01 -4.66
CA LYS A 37 14.07 -19.64 -3.75
C LYS A 37 12.87 -18.73 -3.52
N SER A 38 13.09 -17.44 -3.23
CA SER A 38 12.04 -16.45 -3.05
C SER A 38 11.13 -16.38 -4.28
N ARG A 39 11.73 -16.32 -5.48
CA ARG A 39 10.98 -16.30 -6.73
C ARG A 39 10.10 -17.54 -6.90
N ARG A 40 10.62 -18.73 -6.70
CA ARG A 40 9.83 -19.97 -6.79
C ARG A 40 8.66 -19.97 -5.80
N LEU A 41 8.91 -19.52 -4.56
CA LEU A 41 7.87 -19.42 -3.55
C LEU A 41 6.78 -18.40 -3.95
N THR A 42 7.20 -17.23 -4.42
CA THR A 42 6.27 -16.19 -4.91
C THR A 42 5.43 -16.71 -6.09
N GLU A 43 6.06 -17.35 -7.05
CA GLU A 43 5.37 -17.97 -8.20
C GLU A 43 4.38 -19.05 -7.78
N SER A 44 4.72 -19.88 -6.76
CA SER A 44 3.82 -20.91 -6.26
C SER A 44 2.59 -20.37 -5.52
N VAL A 45 2.68 -19.18 -4.93
CA VAL A 45 1.60 -18.55 -4.13
C VAL A 45 0.76 -17.60 -4.98
N PHE A 46 1.42 -16.77 -5.80
CA PHE A 46 0.78 -15.66 -6.52
C PHE A 46 0.77 -15.84 -8.05
N GLY A 47 1.41 -16.90 -8.56
CA GLY A 47 1.65 -17.06 -10.00
C GLY A 47 2.65 -16.03 -10.52
N GLY A 48 2.69 -15.83 -11.84
CA GLY A 48 3.57 -14.87 -12.50
C GLY A 48 2.94 -13.49 -12.70
N GLY A 49 1.78 -13.21 -12.11
CA GLY A 49 1.05 -11.97 -12.31
C GLY A 49 1.67 -10.78 -11.56
N VAL A 50 1.65 -9.61 -12.20
CA VAL A 50 1.95 -8.33 -11.57
C VAL A 50 0.64 -7.61 -11.29
N TYR A 51 0.36 -7.36 -10.01
CA TYR A 51 -0.88 -6.69 -9.61
C TYR A 51 -0.68 -5.18 -9.64
N THR A 52 -1.39 -4.51 -10.52
CA THR A 52 -1.43 -3.04 -10.59
C THR A 52 -2.56 -2.49 -9.72
N ARG A 53 -2.38 -1.26 -9.22
CA ARG A 53 -3.35 -0.58 -8.36
C ARG A 53 -3.65 0.80 -8.90
N GLY A 54 -4.92 1.18 -8.93
CA GLY A 54 -5.37 2.53 -9.26
C GLY A 54 -5.23 3.42 -8.02
N LEU A 55 -4.30 4.37 -8.06
CA LEU A 55 -4.12 5.35 -7.00
C LEU A 55 -5.03 6.56 -7.26
N ILE A 56 -5.82 6.93 -6.25
CA ILE A 56 -6.68 8.11 -6.24
C ILE A 56 -6.26 9.01 -5.08
N GLU A 57 -5.53 10.07 -5.40
CA GLU A 57 -5.15 11.09 -4.43
C GLU A 57 -6.31 12.07 -4.25
N PHE A 58 -7.22 11.76 -3.32
CA PHE A 58 -8.51 12.45 -3.22
C PHE A 58 -8.46 13.76 -2.41
N THR A 59 -7.41 13.98 -1.63
CA THR A 59 -7.15 15.23 -0.92
C THR A 59 -5.65 15.41 -0.67
N ASN A 60 -5.18 16.66 -0.76
CA ASN A 60 -3.83 17.03 -0.35
C ASN A 60 -3.80 17.96 0.88
N TYR A 61 -4.93 18.14 1.57
CA TYR A 61 -4.95 18.75 2.88
C TYR A 61 -4.36 17.80 3.93
N CYS A 62 -3.55 18.31 4.84
CA CYS A 62 -2.98 17.56 5.94
C CYS A 62 -2.82 18.45 7.16
N ARG A 63 -3.20 17.98 8.35
CA ARG A 63 -2.98 18.67 9.62
C ARG A 63 -1.56 18.49 10.17
N CYS A 64 -0.84 17.48 9.69
CA CYS A 64 0.51 17.14 10.14
C CYS A 64 1.58 17.97 9.45
N ASN A 65 2.71 18.17 10.15
CA ASN A 65 3.85 18.94 9.63
C ASN A 65 5.12 18.09 9.50
N CYS A 66 5.02 16.90 8.89
CA CYS A 66 6.14 15.99 8.68
C CYS A 66 7.17 16.62 7.74
N TYR A 67 8.42 16.80 8.17
CA TYR A 67 9.46 17.53 7.43
C TYR A 67 9.78 16.97 6.04
N TYR A 68 9.61 15.66 5.83
CA TYR A 68 9.86 15.02 4.55
C TYR A 68 8.67 15.08 3.58
N CYS A 69 7.50 15.54 4.03
CA CYS A 69 6.26 15.46 3.25
C CYS A 69 5.95 16.79 2.55
N GLY A 70 5.74 16.74 1.23
CA GLY A 70 5.31 17.90 0.45
C GLY A 70 3.91 18.41 0.82
N LEU A 71 3.06 17.55 1.41
CA LEU A 71 1.69 17.93 1.81
C LEU A 71 1.59 18.50 3.23
N ARG A 72 2.70 18.65 3.96
CA ARG A 72 2.69 19.17 5.34
C ARG A 72 1.93 20.50 5.43
N CYS A 73 1.26 20.75 6.55
CA CYS A 73 0.39 21.92 6.75
C CYS A 73 1.08 23.26 6.57
N GLU A 74 2.38 23.39 6.89
CA GLU A 74 3.16 24.61 6.74
C GLU A 74 3.64 24.88 5.31
N ASN A 75 3.57 23.93 4.40
CA ASN A 75 3.92 24.17 3.00
C ASN A 75 2.86 25.04 2.33
N LYS A 76 3.21 26.33 2.11
CA LYS A 76 2.33 27.32 1.47
C LYS A 76 2.47 27.37 -0.06
N ASN A 77 3.41 26.61 -0.62
CA ASN A 77 3.68 26.58 -2.07
C ASN A 77 2.85 25.50 -2.81
N VAL A 78 1.92 24.86 -2.11
CA VAL A 78 1.09 23.80 -2.65
C VAL A 78 -0.35 24.30 -2.78
N GLU A 79 -0.93 24.18 -3.96
CA GLU A 79 -2.36 24.38 -4.17
C GLU A 79 -3.14 23.25 -3.50
N ARG A 80 -4.08 23.60 -2.62
CA ARG A 80 -4.86 22.63 -1.85
C ARG A 80 -6.16 22.29 -2.55
N TYR A 81 -6.49 20.98 -2.61
CA TYR A 81 -7.72 20.48 -3.19
C TYR A 81 -8.33 19.35 -2.37
N ARG A 82 -9.61 19.14 -2.58
CA ARG A 82 -10.38 17.95 -2.22
C ARG A 82 -11.22 17.55 -3.41
N LEU A 83 -11.17 16.29 -3.79
CA LEU A 83 -12.08 15.76 -4.79
C LEU A 83 -13.48 15.59 -4.17
N SER A 84 -14.51 15.87 -4.95
CA SER A 84 -15.87 15.49 -4.57
C SER A 84 -16.06 13.97 -4.70
N GLU A 85 -17.09 13.42 -4.06
CA GLU A 85 -17.40 11.99 -4.19
C GLU A 85 -17.65 11.60 -5.64
N GLU A 86 -18.32 12.46 -6.44
CA GLU A 86 -18.54 12.22 -7.86
C GLU A 86 -17.23 12.18 -8.66
N GLN A 87 -16.26 13.02 -8.30
CA GLN A 87 -14.94 13.00 -8.94
C GLN A 87 -14.19 11.71 -8.58
N ILE A 88 -14.25 11.29 -7.33
CA ILE A 88 -13.65 10.01 -6.89
C ILE A 88 -14.30 8.83 -7.62
N MET A 89 -15.64 8.80 -7.73
CA MET A 89 -16.34 7.75 -8.46
C MET A 89 -15.99 7.74 -9.95
N LYS A 90 -15.80 8.92 -10.58
CA LYS A 90 -15.29 9.00 -11.97
C LYS A 90 -13.87 8.41 -12.10
N CYS A 91 -12.99 8.67 -11.13
CA CYS A 91 -11.66 8.05 -11.10
C CYS A 91 -11.75 6.51 -10.98
N CYS A 92 -12.66 6.02 -10.12
CA CYS A 92 -12.91 4.58 -10.01
C CYS A 92 -13.41 3.98 -11.33
N ALA A 93 -14.35 4.64 -12.00
CA ALA A 93 -14.88 4.20 -13.29
C ALA A 93 -13.76 4.12 -14.35
N ALA A 94 -12.97 5.19 -14.49
CA ALA A 94 -11.86 5.21 -15.44
C ALA A 94 -10.80 4.13 -15.11
N GLY A 95 -10.50 3.93 -13.84
CA GLY A 95 -9.59 2.87 -13.40
C GLY A 95 -10.15 1.47 -13.68
N TYR A 96 -11.43 1.25 -13.46
CA TYR A 96 -12.09 -0.02 -13.73
C TYR A 96 -12.07 -0.37 -15.23
N ASP A 97 -12.32 0.62 -16.09
CA ASP A 97 -12.24 0.48 -17.55
C ASP A 97 -10.82 0.17 -18.05
N LEU A 98 -9.80 0.60 -17.30
CA LEU A 98 -8.38 0.28 -17.52
C LEU A 98 -7.94 -1.03 -16.85
N ASP A 99 -8.89 -1.84 -16.39
CA ASP A 99 -8.67 -3.15 -15.78
C ASP A 99 -8.01 -3.14 -14.39
N PHE A 100 -7.98 -1.99 -13.70
CA PHE A 100 -7.60 -1.98 -12.28
C PHE A 100 -8.68 -2.67 -11.45
N ARG A 101 -8.24 -3.52 -10.52
CA ARG A 101 -9.11 -4.24 -9.55
C ARG A 101 -8.73 -3.95 -8.11
N THR A 102 -7.92 -2.93 -7.90
CA THR A 102 -7.62 -2.37 -6.57
C THR A 102 -7.59 -0.86 -6.68
N PHE A 103 -8.39 -0.19 -5.84
CA PHE A 103 -8.35 1.25 -5.67
C PHE A 103 -7.64 1.61 -4.38
N VAL A 104 -6.65 2.48 -4.46
CA VAL A 104 -5.94 3.03 -3.31
C VAL A 104 -6.39 4.47 -3.12
N LEU A 105 -7.20 4.72 -2.09
CA LEU A 105 -7.57 6.07 -1.71
C LEU A 105 -6.46 6.64 -0.82
N GLN A 106 -5.75 7.64 -1.31
CA GLN A 106 -4.64 8.25 -0.61
C GLN A 106 -4.88 9.74 -0.39
N GLY A 107 -4.51 10.22 0.78
CA GLY A 107 -4.58 11.64 1.11
C GLY A 107 -3.72 11.99 2.32
N GLY A 108 -3.67 13.28 2.66
CA GLY A 108 -3.16 13.71 3.95
C GLY A 108 -4.15 13.40 5.08
N GLU A 109 -3.74 13.69 6.31
CA GLU A 109 -4.66 13.65 7.46
C GLU A 109 -5.59 14.87 7.42
N ASP A 110 -6.66 14.72 6.66
CA ASP A 110 -7.66 15.76 6.43
C ASP A 110 -8.88 15.52 7.31
N SER A 111 -9.09 16.40 8.29
CA SER A 111 -10.20 16.32 9.23
C SER A 111 -11.58 16.48 8.58
N TRP A 112 -11.66 16.95 7.34
CA TRP A 112 -12.92 17.01 6.60
C TRP A 112 -13.45 15.62 6.26
N TYR A 113 -12.55 14.64 6.02
CA TYR A 113 -12.88 13.25 5.80
C TYR A 113 -13.04 12.54 7.15
N THR A 114 -14.21 12.75 7.79
CA THR A 114 -14.61 12.01 9.00
C THR A 114 -14.76 10.53 8.71
N ASP A 115 -14.82 9.71 9.76
CA ASP A 115 -14.98 8.26 9.61
C ASP A 115 -16.29 7.90 8.89
N ASP A 116 -17.37 8.62 9.15
CA ASP A 116 -18.65 8.44 8.45
C ASP A 116 -18.54 8.72 6.96
N ARG A 117 -17.86 9.81 6.58
CA ARG A 117 -17.66 10.15 5.15
C ARG A 117 -16.80 9.11 4.44
N VAL A 118 -15.72 8.67 5.08
CA VAL A 118 -14.86 7.61 4.52
C VAL A 118 -15.65 6.30 4.39
N THR A 119 -16.42 5.94 5.41
CA THR A 119 -17.24 4.73 5.40
C THR A 119 -18.28 4.77 4.29
N GLU A 120 -18.97 5.89 4.11
CA GLU A 120 -19.98 6.04 3.06
C GLU A 120 -19.33 5.98 1.66
N LEU A 121 -18.20 6.65 1.48
CA LEU A 121 -17.44 6.57 0.21
C LEU A 121 -17.03 5.13 -0.10
N VAL A 122 -16.51 4.39 0.89
CA VAL A 122 -16.13 2.97 0.73
C VAL A 122 -17.35 2.12 0.36
N ARG A 123 -18.52 2.34 1.01
CA ARG A 123 -19.76 1.63 0.67
C ARG A 123 -20.18 1.88 -0.78
N ARG A 124 -20.14 3.12 -1.24
CA ARG A 124 -20.48 3.49 -2.62
C ARG A 124 -19.54 2.81 -3.64
N ILE A 125 -18.23 2.87 -3.38
CA ILE A 125 -17.24 2.21 -4.27
C ILE A 125 -17.47 0.70 -4.26
N ARG A 126 -17.67 0.08 -3.10
CA ARG A 126 -17.91 -1.35 -2.98
C ARG A 126 -19.21 -1.80 -3.67
N ALA A 127 -20.25 -0.98 -3.61
CA ALA A 127 -21.52 -1.28 -4.28
C ALA A 127 -21.38 -1.21 -5.81
N ALA A 128 -20.59 -0.25 -6.33
CA ALA A 128 -20.38 -0.09 -7.77
C ALA A 128 -19.36 -1.09 -8.36
N TYR A 129 -18.34 -1.49 -7.56
CA TYR A 129 -17.22 -2.34 -7.98
C TYR A 129 -16.98 -3.46 -6.95
N PRO A 130 -17.85 -4.45 -6.84
CA PRO A 130 -17.79 -5.48 -5.78
C PRO A 130 -16.58 -6.41 -5.90
N ASP A 131 -16.00 -6.54 -7.09
CA ASP A 131 -14.81 -7.33 -7.40
C ASP A 131 -13.48 -6.58 -7.16
N CYS A 132 -13.54 -5.28 -6.80
CA CYS A 132 -12.36 -4.49 -6.53
C CYS A 132 -11.99 -4.49 -5.05
N ALA A 133 -10.68 -4.58 -4.76
CA ALA A 133 -10.15 -4.29 -3.44
C ALA A 133 -10.07 -2.77 -3.22
N ILE A 134 -10.28 -2.33 -1.98
CA ILE A 134 -10.13 -0.93 -1.58
C ILE A 134 -9.07 -0.86 -0.48
N THR A 135 -8.09 0.00 -0.66
CA THR A 135 -7.04 0.29 0.30
C THR A 135 -7.11 1.76 0.71
N LEU A 136 -7.01 2.03 2.00
CA LEU A 136 -7.07 3.38 2.55
C LEU A 136 -5.69 3.80 3.07
N SER A 137 -5.22 4.98 2.66
CA SER A 137 -4.03 5.66 3.18
C SER A 137 -4.45 7.09 3.54
N ILE A 138 -5.11 7.24 4.70
CA ILE A 138 -5.87 8.44 5.11
C ILE A 138 -5.43 9.02 6.45
N GLY A 139 -4.22 8.67 6.90
CA GLY A 139 -3.68 9.07 8.20
C GLY A 139 -4.09 8.16 9.35
N GLU A 140 -3.73 8.57 10.56
CA GLU A 140 -4.01 7.81 11.77
C GLU A 140 -5.48 7.92 12.19
N ARG A 141 -6.03 6.81 12.67
CA ARG A 141 -7.37 6.70 13.21
C ARG A 141 -7.33 6.06 14.59
N SER A 142 -8.36 6.28 15.39
CA SER A 142 -8.49 5.56 16.66
C SER A 142 -8.82 4.09 16.41
N ARG A 143 -8.65 3.26 17.43
CA ARG A 143 -8.97 1.83 17.33
C ARG A 143 -10.47 1.57 17.20
N GLU A 144 -11.29 2.51 17.68
CA GLU A 144 -12.75 2.47 17.66
C GLU A 144 -13.34 2.96 16.32
N ALA A 145 -12.52 3.63 15.49
CA ALA A 145 -12.90 4.09 14.17
C ALA A 145 -12.77 2.97 13.15
#